data_a09e3e6f6e31f2c7ceb452be4d360ffc
#
_entry.id   a09e3e6f6e31f2c7ceb452be4d360ffc
#
_cell.length_a   1.000
_cell.length_b   1.000
_cell.length_c   1.000
_cell.angle_alpha   90.00
_cell.angle_beta   90.00
_cell.angle_gamma   90.00
#
_symmetry.space_group_name_H-M   'P 1'
#
loop_
_entity.id
_entity.type
_entity.pdbx_description
1 polymer ?
#
loop_
_entity_poly.entity_id
_entity_poly.type
_entity_poly.pdbx_seq_one_letter_code
_entity_poly.pdbx_strand_id
1 'polypeptide(L)'
;MSDLHRQPIRYDLASLQKIVADVSPDLLCAEITREAWEHDDLSQAPLEVREALAPTISSMDVVLIPVAPNSRQFTDFTPDSGWRHRLVRSFDRLLRWGQIQANDAETVNGVGFSIFCHTVCSLTEMFWTANDRAMWERQNKELVENIVRAVQRDSGRRVLVAVQCQRLHRLIPLLRAHHNLFEIVSYQNL
;
A
#
# COMPACT_ATOMS: atom_id res chain seq x y z
N MET A 1 -8.16 -6.68 4.75
CA MET A 1 -6.84 -7.29 4.45
C MET A 1 -5.90 -7.34 5.65
N SER A 2 -6.18 -6.62 6.71
CA SER A 2 -5.35 -6.50 7.90
C SER A 2 -4.93 -7.80 8.62
N ASP A 3 -5.47 -8.94 8.22
CA ASP A 3 -5.21 -10.22 8.91
C ASP A 3 -4.30 -11.18 8.14
N LEU A 4 -3.75 -10.75 6.98
CA LEU A 4 -2.90 -11.62 6.19
C LEU A 4 -1.64 -12.03 6.96
N HIS A 5 -0.95 -11.07 7.55
CA HIS A 5 0.28 -11.29 8.30
C HIS A 5 0.10 -11.92 9.69
N ARG A 6 -1.14 -12.15 10.13
CA ARG A 6 -1.44 -12.98 11.31
C ARG A 6 -1.38 -14.48 11.02
N GLN A 7 -1.33 -14.86 9.74
CA GLN A 7 -1.14 -16.25 9.33
C GLN A 7 0.34 -16.54 9.13
N PRO A 8 0.79 -17.79 9.25
CA PRO A 8 2.16 -18.15 8.92
C PRO A 8 2.35 -18.07 7.40
N ILE A 9 2.76 -16.90 6.93
CA ILE A 9 3.12 -16.63 5.55
C ILE A 9 4.63 -16.43 5.45
N ARG A 10 5.22 -16.72 4.31
CA ARG A 10 6.67 -16.58 4.09
C ARG A 10 7.10 -15.13 3.99
N TYR A 11 6.27 -14.29 3.36
CA TYR A 11 6.43 -12.85 3.35
C TYR A 11 5.75 -12.26 4.60
N ASP A 12 6.41 -12.35 5.73
CA ASP A 12 5.92 -11.95 7.04
C ASP A 12 6.34 -10.51 7.41
N LEU A 13 6.03 -10.09 8.61
CA LEU A 13 6.39 -8.76 9.13
C LEU A 13 7.90 -8.58 9.25
N ALA A 14 8.67 -9.65 9.52
CA ALA A 14 10.13 -9.59 9.55
C ALA A 14 10.71 -9.31 8.16
N SER A 15 10.08 -9.82 7.11
CA SER A 15 10.44 -9.51 5.72
C SER A 15 10.25 -8.03 5.41
N LEU A 16 9.20 -7.39 5.92
CA LEU A 16 9.00 -5.94 5.79
C LEU A 16 10.07 -5.13 6.51
N GLN A 17 10.42 -5.54 7.73
CA GLN A 17 11.50 -4.90 8.50
C GLN A 17 12.82 -5.00 7.75
N LYS A 18 13.09 -6.17 7.16
CA LYS A 18 14.28 -6.38 6.34
C LYS A 18 14.31 -5.46 5.12
N ILE A 19 13.18 -5.27 4.41
CA ILE A 19 13.10 -4.31 3.29
C ILE A 19 13.48 -2.91 3.74
N VAL A 20 12.95 -2.43 4.88
CA VAL A 20 13.30 -1.11 5.40
C VAL A 20 14.80 -1.00 5.69
N ALA A 21 15.39 -2.05 6.28
CA ALA A 21 16.82 -2.10 6.57
C ALA A 21 17.67 -2.12 5.27
N ASP A 22 17.30 -2.94 4.29
CA ASP A 22 18.01 -3.08 3.01
C ASP A 22 17.96 -1.79 2.19
N VAL A 23 16.79 -1.15 2.13
CA VAL A 23 16.58 0.12 1.42
C VAL A 23 17.26 1.28 2.14
N SER A 24 17.32 1.24 3.48
CA SER A 24 17.83 2.34 4.31
C SER A 24 17.26 3.70 3.87
N PRO A 25 15.95 3.90 3.88
CA PRO A 25 15.33 5.13 3.41
C PRO A 25 15.58 6.26 4.42
N ASP A 26 15.62 7.50 3.94
CA ASP A 26 15.54 8.68 4.81
C ASP A 26 14.10 8.95 5.26
N LEU A 27 13.14 8.67 4.37
CA LEU A 27 11.71 8.88 4.60
C LEU A 27 10.92 7.61 4.31
N LEU A 28 9.96 7.29 5.17
CA LEU A 28 8.99 6.22 4.99
C LEU A 28 7.58 6.82 4.84
N CYS A 29 7.05 6.84 3.62
CA CYS A 29 5.66 7.19 3.38
C CYS A 29 4.78 5.97 3.68
N ALA A 30 3.94 6.04 4.72
CA ALA A 30 3.07 4.94 5.12
C ALA A 30 1.59 5.32 4.95
N GLU A 31 0.76 4.33 4.57
CA GLU A 31 -0.68 4.51 4.37
C GLU A 31 -1.42 4.57 5.72
N ILE A 32 -1.15 5.63 6.48
CA ILE A 32 -1.86 6.03 7.69
C ILE A 32 -2.30 7.48 7.58
N THR A 33 -3.36 7.86 8.27
CA THR A 33 -3.81 9.24 8.30
C THR A 33 -2.90 10.08 9.20
N ARG A 34 -2.80 11.37 8.89
CA ARG A 34 -2.05 12.31 9.73
C ARG A 34 -2.62 12.35 11.15
N GLU A 35 -3.93 12.37 11.27
CA GLU A 35 -4.63 12.39 12.56
C GLU A 35 -4.26 11.18 13.44
N ALA A 36 -4.26 9.96 12.85
CA ALA A 36 -3.88 8.75 13.58
C ALA A 36 -2.42 8.82 14.07
N TRP A 37 -1.53 9.34 13.23
CA TRP A 37 -0.12 9.47 13.58
C TRP A 37 0.11 10.52 14.68
N GLU A 38 -0.49 11.70 14.57
CA GLU A 38 -0.35 12.81 15.52
C GLU A 38 -0.92 12.49 16.91
N HIS A 39 -1.96 11.63 16.97
CA HIS A 39 -2.57 11.19 18.23
C HIS A 39 -2.00 9.86 18.75
N ASP A 40 -0.98 9.30 18.10
CA ASP A 40 -0.43 7.97 18.40
C ASP A 40 -1.50 6.86 18.46
N ASP A 41 -2.57 7.03 17.69
CA ASP A 41 -3.65 6.06 17.56
C ASP A 41 -3.54 5.24 16.28
N LEU A 42 -2.70 4.23 16.34
CA LEU A 42 -2.51 3.27 15.24
C LEU A 42 -3.51 2.11 15.25
N SER A 43 -4.56 2.16 16.08
CA SER A 43 -5.54 1.07 16.21
C SER A 43 -6.23 0.71 14.89
N GLN A 44 -6.46 1.71 14.03
CA GLN A 44 -7.05 1.56 12.70
C GLN A 44 -6.01 1.48 11.56
N ALA A 45 -4.72 1.58 11.88
CA ALA A 45 -3.67 1.47 10.89
C ALA A 45 -3.54 0.03 10.38
N PRO A 46 -3.06 -0.18 9.14
CA PRO A 46 -2.68 -1.50 8.67
C PRO A 46 -1.73 -2.19 9.65
N LEU A 47 -1.89 -3.52 9.77
CA LEU A 47 -1.08 -4.32 10.70
C LEU A 47 0.41 -4.14 10.45
N GLU A 48 0.78 -4.07 9.18
CA GLU A 48 2.15 -3.88 8.70
C GLU A 48 2.77 -2.58 9.23
N VAL A 49 1.98 -1.52 9.23
CA VAL A 49 2.44 -0.22 9.77
C VAL A 49 2.59 -0.30 11.27
N ARG A 50 1.57 -0.82 11.97
CA ARG A 50 1.54 -0.85 13.44
C ARG A 50 2.57 -1.79 14.04
N GLU A 51 2.74 -2.98 13.48
CA GLU A 51 3.53 -4.05 14.10
C GLU A 51 4.92 -4.24 13.47
N ALA A 52 5.16 -3.70 12.28
CA ALA A 52 6.46 -3.77 11.64
C ALA A 52 7.09 -2.38 11.40
N LEU A 53 6.44 -1.53 10.63
CA LEU A 53 7.07 -0.30 10.14
C LEU A 53 7.30 0.72 11.26
N ALA A 54 6.27 1.04 12.06
CA ALA A 54 6.39 2.04 13.13
C ALA A 54 7.42 1.63 14.21
N PRO A 55 7.46 0.38 14.71
CA PRO A 55 8.52 -0.07 15.62
C PRO A 55 9.91 -0.03 14.99
N THR A 56 10.05 -0.40 13.71
CA THR A 56 11.35 -0.42 13.03
C THR A 56 11.93 0.97 12.89
N ILE A 57 11.14 1.95 12.44
CA ILE A 57 11.63 3.33 12.29
C ILE A 57 11.98 3.98 13.62
N SER A 58 11.32 3.59 14.71
CA SER A 58 11.65 4.10 16.06
C SER A 58 13.09 3.75 16.50
N SER A 59 13.69 2.73 15.89
CA SER A 59 15.07 2.30 16.13
C SER A 59 16.06 2.79 15.06
N MET A 60 15.59 3.48 14.03
CA MET A 60 16.36 3.96 12.88
C MET A 60 16.21 5.48 12.76
N ASP A 61 17.17 6.13 12.08
CA ASP A 61 17.07 7.55 11.71
C ASP A 61 16.23 7.72 10.42
N VAL A 62 14.95 7.32 10.52
CA VAL A 62 13.98 7.36 9.41
C VAL A 62 12.76 8.15 9.85
N VAL A 63 12.33 9.11 9.02
CA VAL A 63 11.14 9.90 9.30
C VAL A 63 9.92 9.24 8.65
N LEU A 64 8.91 8.88 9.45
CA LEU A 64 7.62 8.41 8.94
C LEU A 64 6.75 9.59 8.53
N ILE A 65 6.21 9.49 7.30
CA ILE A 65 5.29 10.48 6.75
C ILE A 65 3.95 9.81 6.48
N PRO A 66 2.88 10.22 7.17
CA PRO A 66 1.54 9.74 6.93
C PRO A 66 1.03 10.27 5.58
N VAL A 67 0.62 9.37 4.68
CA VAL A 67 0.18 9.72 3.32
C VAL A 67 -1.23 9.27 2.98
N ALA A 68 -1.93 8.56 3.89
CA ALA A 68 -3.31 8.17 3.64
C ALA A 68 -4.23 9.40 3.48
N PRO A 69 -5.28 9.29 2.66
CA PRO A 69 -6.30 10.31 2.55
C PRO A 69 -6.95 10.61 3.90
N ASN A 70 -7.30 11.87 4.13
CA ASN A 70 -8.01 12.28 5.35
C ASN A 70 -9.46 11.77 5.42
N SER A 71 -10.02 11.33 4.32
CA SER A 71 -11.35 10.71 4.30
C SER A 71 -11.28 9.36 5.03
N ARG A 72 -11.83 9.31 6.24
CA ARG A 72 -11.86 8.17 7.17
C ARG A 72 -12.51 6.88 6.64
N GLN A 73 -12.90 6.84 5.39
CA GLN A 73 -13.59 5.69 4.83
C GLN A 73 -12.60 4.79 4.07
N PHE A 74 -11.88 3.93 4.81
CA PHE A 74 -11.53 2.62 4.25
C PHE A 74 -12.86 1.89 4.00
N THR A 75 -13.58 2.29 2.98
CA THR A 75 -14.83 1.65 2.62
C THR A 75 -14.49 0.30 2.02
N ASP A 76 -15.01 -0.73 2.65
CA ASP A 76 -15.10 -2.04 2.05
C ASP A 76 -16.09 -1.90 0.86
N PHE A 77 -15.55 -1.75 -0.34
CA PHE A 77 -16.33 -1.61 -1.58
C PHE A 77 -17.00 -2.92 -2.00
N THR A 78 -17.24 -3.79 -1.04
CA THR A 78 -17.93 -5.05 -1.29
C THR A 78 -19.43 -4.79 -1.40
N PRO A 79 -20.09 -5.14 -2.50
CA PRO A 79 -21.54 -5.02 -2.62
C PRO A 79 -22.23 -5.77 -1.49
N ASP A 80 -23.28 -5.20 -0.90
CA ASP A 80 -23.95 -5.75 0.31
C ASP A 80 -24.50 -7.16 0.12
N SER A 81 -24.94 -7.53 -1.08
CA SER A 81 -25.52 -8.84 -1.34
C SER A 81 -25.52 -9.24 -2.82
N GLY A 82 -25.89 -10.49 -3.10
CA GLY A 82 -26.13 -10.99 -4.46
C GLY A 82 -24.90 -11.63 -5.11
N TRP A 83 -25.00 -11.88 -6.43
CA TRP A 83 -23.94 -12.54 -7.17
C TRP A 83 -22.66 -11.69 -7.29
N ARG A 84 -22.81 -10.36 -7.36
CA ARG A 84 -21.66 -9.41 -7.37
C ARG A 84 -20.83 -9.55 -6.10
N HIS A 85 -21.47 -9.60 -4.93
CA HIS A 85 -20.83 -9.86 -3.66
C HIS A 85 -20.01 -11.15 -3.66
N ARG A 86 -20.59 -12.24 -4.19
CA ARG A 86 -19.89 -13.54 -4.26
C ARG A 86 -18.66 -13.47 -5.17
N LEU A 87 -18.74 -12.77 -6.30
CA LEU A 87 -17.62 -12.59 -7.21
C LEU A 87 -16.50 -11.74 -6.59
N VAL A 88 -16.83 -10.58 -6.01
CA VAL A 88 -15.84 -9.73 -5.31
C VAL A 88 -15.13 -10.52 -4.21
N ARG A 89 -15.88 -11.25 -3.38
CA ARG A 89 -15.27 -12.12 -2.36
C ARG A 89 -14.41 -13.25 -2.94
N SER A 90 -14.73 -13.74 -4.12
CA SER A 90 -13.90 -14.74 -4.80
C SER A 90 -12.59 -14.14 -5.29
N PHE A 91 -12.63 -12.93 -5.82
CA PHE A 91 -11.42 -12.19 -6.20
C PHE A 91 -10.55 -11.82 -4.98
N ASP A 92 -11.16 -11.41 -3.88
CA ASP A 92 -10.43 -11.16 -2.62
C ASP A 92 -9.74 -12.43 -2.11
N ARG A 93 -10.41 -13.60 -2.18
CA ARG A 93 -9.79 -14.88 -1.84
C ARG A 93 -8.66 -15.24 -2.77
N LEU A 94 -8.82 -14.98 -4.08
CA LEU A 94 -7.78 -15.23 -5.08
C LEU A 94 -6.57 -14.34 -4.83
N LEU A 95 -6.77 -13.06 -4.55
CA LEU A 95 -5.70 -12.12 -4.21
C LEU A 95 -4.97 -12.57 -2.94
N ARG A 96 -5.73 -12.92 -1.90
CA ARG A 96 -5.18 -13.44 -0.64
C ARG A 96 -4.38 -14.73 -0.87
N TRP A 97 -4.90 -15.64 -1.67
CA TRP A 97 -4.19 -16.87 -2.03
C TRP A 97 -2.86 -16.57 -2.71
N GLY A 98 -2.85 -15.66 -3.71
CA GLY A 98 -1.62 -15.23 -4.37
C GLY A 98 -0.60 -14.63 -3.40
N GLN A 99 -1.05 -13.81 -2.45
CA GLN A 99 -0.20 -13.23 -1.41
C GLN A 99 0.41 -14.30 -0.48
N ILE A 100 -0.37 -15.33 -0.11
CA ILE A 100 0.10 -16.44 0.73
C ILE A 100 1.14 -17.29 -0.01
N GLN A 101 1.01 -17.43 -1.35
CA GLN A 101 1.95 -18.20 -2.17
C GLN A 101 3.25 -17.43 -2.45
N ALA A 102 3.27 -16.13 -2.25
CA ALA A 102 4.49 -15.34 -2.42
C ALA A 102 5.53 -15.72 -1.37
N ASN A 103 6.71 -16.10 -1.83
CA ASN A 103 7.74 -16.67 -0.97
C ASN A 103 8.60 -15.61 -0.25
N ASP A 104 8.73 -14.44 -0.85
CA ASP A 104 9.65 -13.39 -0.42
C ASP A 104 9.24 -12.01 -0.95
N ALA A 105 10.02 -11.01 -0.56
CA ALA A 105 9.84 -9.62 -0.97
C ALA A 105 10.02 -9.43 -2.49
N GLU A 106 10.93 -10.17 -3.11
CA GLU A 106 11.17 -10.09 -4.56
C GLU A 106 9.97 -10.58 -5.34
N THR A 107 9.37 -11.68 -4.90
CA THR A 107 8.15 -12.24 -5.52
C THR A 107 6.99 -11.24 -5.41
N VAL A 108 6.73 -10.68 -4.22
CA VAL A 108 5.62 -9.73 -4.00
C VAL A 108 5.81 -8.43 -4.77
N ASN A 109 7.04 -7.95 -4.90
CA ASN A 109 7.36 -6.73 -5.63
C ASN A 109 7.73 -7.00 -7.10
N GLY A 110 7.69 -8.25 -7.53
CA GLY A 110 8.02 -8.67 -8.88
C GLY A 110 6.96 -8.34 -9.91
N VAL A 111 7.38 -8.28 -11.18
CA VAL A 111 6.50 -7.96 -12.32
C VAL A 111 5.33 -8.95 -12.42
N GLY A 112 5.58 -10.26 -12.22
CA GLY A 112 4.54 -11.30 -12.30
C GLY A 112 3.44 -11.09 -11.26
N PHE A 113 3.81 -10.83 -10.00
CA PHE A 113 2.85 -10.56 -8.94
C PHE A 113 2.13 -9.23 -9.14
N SER A 114 2.82 -8.21 -9.66
CA SER A 114 2.22 -6.92 -10.01
C SER A 114 1.14 -7.08 -11.08
N ILE A 115 1.40 -7.85 -12.15
CA ILE A 115 0.40 -8.17 -13.20
C ILE A 115 -0.79 -8.94 -12.61
N PHE A 116 -0.52 -9.94 -11.77
CA PHE A 116 -1.57 -10.69 -11.09
C PHE A 116 -2.45 -9.78 -10.23
N CYS A 117 -1.86 -8.97 -9.35
CA CYS A 117 -2.60 -8.02 -8.52
C CYS A 117 -3.40 -7.02 -9.38
N HIS A 118 -2.77 -6.44 -10.40
CA HIS A 118 -3.44 -5.53 -11.32
C HIS A 118 -4.68 -6.17 -11.95
N THR A 119 -4.54 -7.39 -12.46
CA THR A 119 -5.64 -8.10 -13.11
C THR A 119 -6.79 -8.37 -12.15
N VAL A 120 -6.50 -8.94 -10.97
CA VAL A 120 -7.52 -9.27 -9.97
C VAL A 120 -8.21 -8.00 -9.46
N CYS A 121 -7.46 -6.95 -9.17
CA CYS A 121 -8.02 -5.68 -8.70
C CYS A 121 -8.88 -5.00 -9.79
N SER A 122 -8.43 -4.98 -11.03
CA SER A 122 -9.20 -4.42 -12.15
C SER A 122 -10.51 -5.18 -12.37
N LEU A 123 -10.49 -6.50 -12.28
CA LEU A 123 -11.72 -7.32 -12.35
C LEU A 123 -12.65 -7.01 -11.18
N THR A 124 -12.13 -6.84 -9.98
CA THR A 124 -12.93 -6.46 -8.79
C THR A 124 -13.60 -5.10 -8.99
N GLU A 125 -12.86 -4.11 -9.48
CA GLU A 125 -13.36 -2.75 -9.75
C GLU A 125 -14.50 -2.71 -10.79
N MET A 126 -14.58 -3.67 -11.69
CA MET A 126 -15.70 -3.76 -12.67
C MET A 126 -17.05 -3.98 -11.99
N PHE A 127 -17.06 -4.56 -10.78
CA PHE A 127 -18.29 -4.83 -10.02
C PHE A 127 -18.66 -3.72 -9.04
N TRP A 128 -17.83 -2.69 -8.91
CA TRP A 128 -18.08 -1.53 -8.05
C TRP A 128 -19.12 -0.59 -8.68
N THR A 129 -19.79 0.17 -7.82
CA THR A 129 -20.66 1.26 -8.30
C THR A 129 -19.83 2.41 -8.88
N ALA A 130 -20.47 3.29 -9.64
CA ALA A 130 -19.81 4.48 -10.16
C ALA A 130 -19.30 5.39 -9.02
N ASN A 131 -20.04 5.46 -7.90
CA ASN A 131 -19.67 6.25 -6.74
C ASN A 131 -18.43 5.65 -6.04
N ASP A 132 -18.37 4.33 -5.86
CA ASP A 132 -17.22 3.64 -5.26
C ASP A 132 -15.95 3.86 -6.07
N ARG A 133 -16.05 3.73 -7.41
CA ARG A 133 -14.93 4.02 -8.31
C ARG A 133 -14.44 5.46 -8.22
N ALA A 134 -15.37 6.42 -8.24
CA ALA A 134 -15.04 7.83 -8.12
C ALA A 134 -14.36 8.14 -6.77
N MET A 135 -14.82 7.52 -5.69
CA MET A 135 -14.23 7.67 -4.36
C MET A 135 -12.84 7.05 -4.30
N TRP A 136 -12.66 5.86 -4.84
CA TRP A 136 -11.36 5.18 -4.93
C TRP A 136 -10.33 5.98 -5.74
N GLU A 137 -10.75 6.52 -6.89
CA GLU A 137 -9.89 7.38 -7.71
C GLU A 137 -9.48 8.65 -6.98
N ARG A 138 -10.41 9.29 -6.26
CA ARG A 138 -10.13 10.47 -5.44
C ARG A 138 -9.11 10.15 -4.35
N GLN A 139 -9.30 9.06 -3.63
CA GLN A 139 -8.38 8.62 -2.57
C GLN A 139 -6.98 8.34 -3.12
N ASN A 140 -6.86 7.68 -4.27
CA ASN A 140 -5.57 7.40 -4.88
C ASN A 140 -4.87 8.69 -5.36
N LYS A 141 -5.61 9.65 -5.90
CA LYS A 141 -5.05 10.98 -6.25
C LYS A 141 -4.54 11.73 -5.02
N GLU A 142 -5.35 11.79 -3.96
CA GLU A 142 -4.96 12.45 -2.69
C GLU A 142 -3.71 11.80 -2.08
N LEU A 143 -3.64 10.47 -2.11
CA LEU A 143 -2.48 9.72 -1.62
C LEU A 143 -1.23 10.06 -2.44
N VAL A 144 -1.32 10.11 -3.78
CA VAL A 144 -0.22 10.52 -4.66
C VAL A 144 0.21 11.96 -4.38
N GLU A 145 -0.72 12.89 -4.23
CA GLU A 145 -0.44 14.28 -3.89
C GLU A 145 0.31 14.39 -2.55
N ASN A 146 -0.06 13.58 -1.56
CA ASN A 146 0.63 13.54 -0.26
C ASN A 146 2.07 13.01 -0.41
N ILE A 147 2.28 11.95 -1.20
CA ILE A 147 3.62 11.42 -1.49
C ILE A 147 4.46 12.47 -2.23
N VAL A 148 3.93 13.07 -3.29
CA VAL A 148 4.62 14.10 -4.08
C VAL A 148 5.01 15.29 -3.21
N ARG A 149 4.10 15.73 -2.34
CA ARG A 149 4.37 16.82 -1.39
C ARG A 149 5.48 16.47 -0.39
N ALA A 150 5.54 15.23 0.07
CA ALA A 150 6.62 14.75 0.94
C ALA A 150 7.97 14.78 0.23
N VAL A 151 8.03 14.25 -0.99
CA VAL A 151 9.25 14.24 -1.82
C VAL A 151 9.72 15.66 -2.16
N GLN A 152 8.79 16.57 -2.51
CA GLN A 152 9.13 17.97 -2.82
C GLN A 152 9.70 18.72 -1.61
N ARG A 153 9.14 18.47 -0.42
CA ARG A 153 9.60 19.12 0.81
C ARG A 153 11.02 18.69 1.17
N ASP A 154 11.33 17.43 0.99
CA ASP A 154 12.60 16.82 1.37
C ASP A 154 13.32 16.26 0.12
N SER A 155 13.59 17.13 -0.85
CA SER A 155 14.20 16.74 -2.13
C SER A 155 15.59 16.12 -1.96
N GLY A 156 15.90 15.16 -2.83
CA GLY A 156 17.19 14.45 -2.81
C GLY A 156 17.28 13.32 -1.76
N ARG A 157 16.19 13.05 -1.03
CA ARG A 157 16.10 11.97 -0.06
C ARG A 157 15.66 10.66 -0.71
N ARG A 158 16.11 9.56 -0.13
CA ARG A 158 15.60 8.21 -0.47
C ARG A 158 14.28 7.98 0.24
N VAL A 159 13.22 7.77 -0.54
CA VAL A 159 11.87 7.60 -0.03
C VAL A 159 11.37 6.18 -0.28
N LEU A 160 10.99 5.47 0.78
CA LEU A 160 10.27 4.20 0.69
C LEU A 160 8.78 4.47 0.83
N VAL A 161 7.98 3.93 -0.09
CA VAL A 161 6.51 4.07 -0.07
C VAL A 161 5.88 2.72 0.26
N ALA A 162 5.25 2.62 1.43
CA ALA A 162 4.56 1.43 1.90
C ALA A 162 3.04 1.63 1.78
N VAL A 163 2.44 0.99 0.78
CA VAL A 163 1.01 1.07 0.48
C VAL A 163 0.42 -0.31 0.23
N GLN A 164 -0.90 -0.41 0.34
CA GLN A 164 -1.60 -1.66 0.03
C GLN A 164 -1.39 -2.05 -1.43
N CYS A 165 -1.14 -3.34 -1.68
CA CYS A 165 -0.90 -3.86 -3.04
C CYS A 165 -2.05 -3.58 -4.01
N GLN A 166 -3.28 -3.48 -3.51
CA GLN A 166 -4.46 -3.12 -4.31
C GLN A 166 -4.39 -1.73 -4.93
N ARG A 167 -3.62 -0.81 -4.33
CA ARG A 167 -3.45 0.56 -4.85
C ARG A 167 -2.32 0.67 -5.86
N LEU A 168 -1.36 -0.25 -5.83
CA LEU A 168 -0.10 -0.12 -6.56
C LEU A 168 -0.31 0.11 -8.05
N HIS A 169 -1.25 -0.62 -8.67
CA HIS A 169 -1.55 -0.51 -10.09
C HIS A 169 -2.14 0.86 -10.49
N ARG A 170 -2.77 1.58 -9.55
CA ARG A 170 -3.29 2.93 -9.75
C ARG A 170 -2.24 3.99 -9.41
N LEU A 171 -1.42 3.74 -8.39
CA LEU A 171 -0.44 4.71 -7.93
C LEU A 171 0.76 4.86 -8.87
N ILE A 172 1.29 3.75 -9.39
CA ILE A 172 2.47 3.80 -10.26
C ILE A 172 2.28 4.71 -11.48
N PRO A 173 1.20 4.62 -12.27
CA PRO A 173 0.99 5.53 -13.39
C PRO A 173 0.87 7.00 -12.97
N LEU A 174 0.20 7.27 -11.85
CA LEU A 174 0.04 8.61 -11.32
C LEU A 174 1.38 9.20 -10.83
N LEU A 175 2.19 8.40 -10.13
CA LEU A 175 3.52 8.82 -9.68
C LEU A 175 4.46 9.04 -10.87
N ARG A 176 4.40 8.20 -11.90
CA ARG A 176 5.20 8.37 -13.13
C ARG A 176 4.91 9.67 -13.87
N ALA A 177 3.70 10.23 -13.73
CA ALA A 177 3.39 11.55 -14.28
C ALA A 177 4.26 12.67 -13.66
N HIS A 178 4.89 12.42 -12.51
CA HIS A 178 5.79 13.34 -11.79
C HIS A 178 7.28 12.97 -11.96
N HIS A 179 7.66 12.29 -13.05
CA HIS A 179 9.03 11.84 -13.34
C HIS A 179 10.10 12.94 -13.34
N ASN A 180 9.69 14.19 -13.47
CA ASN A 180 10.57 15.35 -13.39
C ASN A 180 11.00 15.69 -11.94
N LEU A 181 10.35 15.12 -10.93
CA LEU A 181 10.61 15.39 -9.51
C LEU A 181 11.40 14.26 -8.84
N PHE A 182 11.21 13.03 -9.30
CA PHE A 182 11.83 11.82 -8.71
C PHE A 182 11.86 10.67 -9.71
N GLU A 183 12.73 9.72 -9.45
CA GLU A 183 12.78 8.44 -10.13
C GLU A 183 12.12 7.35 -9.28
N ILE A 184 11.31 6.49 -9.91
CA ILE A 184 10.72 5.33 -9.25
C ILE A 184 11.61 4.13 -9.51
N VAL A 185 12.24 3.63 -8.45
CA VAL A 185 13.07 2.43 -8.49
C VAL A 185 12.29 1.26 -7.93
N SER A 186 12.32 0.12 -8.62
CA SER A 186 11.78 -1.13 -8.10
C SER A 186 12.72 -1.70 -7.05
N TYR A 187 12.16 -2.34 -6.01
CA TYR A 187 12.95 -3.04 -4.98
C TYR A 187 13.93 -4.06 -5.57
N GLN A 188 13.60 -4.65 -6.73
CA GLN A 188 14.49 -5.59 -7.43
C GLN A 188 15.75 -4.94 -8.06
N ASN A 189 15.76 -3.61 -8.18
CA ASN A 189 16.82 -2.84 -8.83
C ASN A 189 17.64 -2.01 -7.81
N LEU A 190 17.47 -2.29 -6.53
CA LEU A 190 18.25 -1.74 -5.43
C LEU A 190 19.49 -2.59 -5.20
#